data_2650aa6062e4ff1b206624f869a72248
#
_entry.id   2650aa6062e4ff1b206624f869a72248
#
_cell.length_a   1.000
_cell.length_b   1.000
_cell.length_c   1.000
_cell.angle_alpha   90.00
_cell.angle_beta   90.00
_cell.angle_gamma   90.00
#
_symmetry.space_group_name_H-M   'P 1'
#
loop_
_entity.id
_entity.type
_entity.pdbx_description
1 polymer ?
#
loop_
_entity_poly.entity_id
_entity_poly.type
_entity_poly.pdbx_seq_one_letter_code
_entity_poly.pdbx_strand_id
1 'polypeptide(L)'
;IVSTNMLLAYGFLRKVFEIFEKWKTPIDMIATSEVSVSLTIDDTTHLEQITEELRKYGTMEVDQDMTIICLVGDFTSNQSANIAKVMNAMAGIPIRMISYGGIDHNISFLVKSSEKIQALTLLNDNLLNVQ
;
A
#
# COMPACT_ATOMS: atom_id res chain seq x y z
N ILE A 1 -0.77 -7.96 8.43
CA ILE A 1 -0.71 -8.59 9.77
C ILE A 1 -1.84 -8.02 10.61
N VAL A 2 -2.67 -8.87 11.14
CA VAL A 2 -3.72 -8.48 12.09
C VAL A 2 -3.37 -9.08 13.45
N SER A 3 -3.35 -8.25 14.49
CA SER A 3 -3.06 -8.72 15.84
C SER A 3 -4.12 -8.21 16.81
N THR A 4 -4.78 -9.12 17.50
CA THR A 4 -5.73 -8.78 18.57
C THR A 4 -5.03 -8.13 19.77
N ASN A 5 -3.72 -8.31 19.90
CA ASN A 5 -2.92 -7.76 20.99
C ASN A 5 -2.29 -6.40 20.65
N MET A 6 -2.50 -5.88 19.46
CA MET A 6 -1.87 -4.65 18.99
C MET A 6 -2.27 -3.43 19.84
N LEU A 7 -3.53 -3.38 20.26
CA LEU A 7 -4.04 -2.31 21.12
C LEU A 7 -3.33 -2.19 22.47
N LEU A 8 -2.84 -3.31 22.99
CA LEU A 8 -2.24 -3.38 24.32
C LEU A 8 -0.72 -3.61 24.26
N ALA A 9 -0.16 -3.82 23.08
CA ALA A 9 1.25 -4.18 22.91
C ALA A 9 2.06 -2.99 22.41
N TYR A 10 2.61 -2.23 23.33
CA TYR A 10 3.60 -1.22 22.98
C TYR A 10 4.75 -1.87 22.23
N GLY A 11 5.23 -1.22 21.16
CA GLY A 11 6.35 -1.72 20.39
C GLY A 11 6.02 -2.80 19.35
N PHE A 12 4.74 -3.05 19.05
CA PHE A 12 4.36 -3.99 18.00
C PHE A 12 4.97 -3.61 16.65
N LEU A 13 4.83 -2.36 16.25
CA LEU A 13 5.42 -1.87 14.99
C LEU A 13 6.93 -2.00 14.99
N ARG A 14 7.58 -1.74 16.11
CA ARG A 14 9.02 -1.92 16.24
C ARG A 14 9.43 -3.36 15.95
N LYS A 15 8.71 -4.33 16.49
CA LYS A 15 8.98 -5.75 16.25
C LYS A 15 8.80 -6.11 14.78
N VAL A 16 7.76 -5.59 14.14
CA VAL A 16 7.54 -5.79 12.70
C VAL A 16 8.73 -5.25 11.90
N PHE A 17 9.14 -4.00 12.15
CA PHE A 17 10.26 -3.40 11.43
C PHE A 17 11.59 -4.09 11.72
N GLU A 18 11.82 -4.56 12.94
CA GLU A 18 13.03 -5.32 13.29
C GLU A 18 13.15 -6.61 12.47
N ILE A 19 12.03 -7.29 12.22
CA ILE A 19 12.02 -8.50 11.41
C ILE A 19 12.41 -8.19 9.97
N PHE A 20 11.84 -7.13 9.37
CA PHE A 20 12.20 -6.73 8.01
C PHE A 20 13.65 -6.26 7.92
N GLU A 21 14.15 -5.57 8.92
CA GLU A 21 15.56 -5.17 9.00
C GLU A 21 16.48 -6.39 9.10
N LYS A 22 16.16 -7.34 9.96
CA LYS A 22 16.94 -8.59 10.12
C LYS A 22 17.12 -9.30 8.78
N TRP A 23 16.07 -9.38 7.99
CA TRP A 23 16.09 -10.06 6.70
C TRP A 23 16.41 -9.10 5.53
N LYS A 24 16.86 -7.89 5.83
CA LYS A 24 17.28 -6.87 4.84
C LYS A 24 16.28 -6.71 3.69
N THR A 25 14.99 -6.64 4.05
CA THR A 25 13.90 -6.54 3.09
C THR A 25 13.24 -5.17 3.21
N PRO A 26 13.40 -4.29 2.20
CA PRO A 26 12.77 -2.98 2.21
C PRO A 26 11.25 -3.07 2.13
N ILE A 27 10.58 -2.14 2.80
CA ILE A 27 9.13 -1.98 2.74
C ILE A 27 8.82 -0.83 1.80
N ASP A 28 7.91 -1.05 0.84
CA ASP A 28 7.53 -0.02 -0.14
C ASP A 28 6.37 0.83 0.32
N MET A 29 5.27 0.20 0.70
CA MET A 29 4.10 0.88 1.24
C MET A 29 3.72 0.29 2.59
N ILE A 30 3.19 1.13 3.46
CA ILE A 30 2.67 0.68 4.75
C ILE A 30 1.39 1.45 5.09
N ALA A 31 0.40 0.73 5.60
CA ALA A 31 -0.80 1.30 6.17
C ALA A 31 -1.08 0.61 7.50
N THR A 32 -1.42 1.39 8.51
CA THR A 32 -1.66 0.87 9.86
C THR A 32 -3.01 1.32 10.38
N SER A 33 -3.60 0.50 11.22
CA SER A 33 -4.75 0.84 12.04
C SER A 33 -4.47 0.39 13.48
N GLU A 34 -5.44 0.55 14.37
CA GLU A 34 -5.28 0.11 15.75
C GLU A 34 -4.98 -1.38 15.89
N VAL A 35 -5.44 -2.19 14.95
CA VAL A 35 -5.41 -3.65 15.07
C VAL A 35 -4.69 -4.34 13.92
N SER A 36 -4.18 -3.58 12.94
CA SER A 36 -3.59 -4.19 11.75
C SER A 36 -2.45 -3.38 11.17
N VAL A 37 -1.52 -4.08 10.54
CA VAL A 37 -0.47 -3.51 9.70
C VAL A 37 -0.55 -4.18 8.34
N SER A 38 -0.67 -3.38 7.29
CA SER A 38 -0.60 -3.84 5.91
C SER A 38 0.66 -3.23 5.29
N LEU A 39 1.45 -4.03 4.63
CA LEU A 39 2.67 -3.53 3.99
C LEU A 39 2.96 -4.30 2.70
N THR A 40 3.77 -3.69 1.85
CA THR A 40 4.20 -4.28 0.59
C THR A 40 5.71 -4.38 0.54
N ILE A 41 6.19 -5.43 -0.11
CA ILE A 41 7.60 -5.62 -0.41
C ILE A 41 7.74 -6.04 -1.86
N ASP A 42 8.85 -5.66 -2.47
CA ASP A 42 9.20 -6.07 -3.83
C ASP A 42 10.12 -7.31 -3.80
N ASP A 43 11.09 -7.32 -2.90
CA ASP A 43 12.02 -8.43 -2.75
C ASP A 43 11.41 -9.53 -1.89
N THR A 44 11.10 -10.67 -2.49
CA THR A 44 10.47 -11.81 -1.84
C THR A 44 11.46 -12.92 -1.44
N THR A 45 12.76 -12.64 -1.54
CA THR A 45 13.81 -13.63 -1.24
C THR A 45 13.65 -14.26 0.14
N HIS A 46 13.30 -13.47 1.14
CA HIS A 46 13.14 -13.90 2.54
C HIS A 46 11.69 -13.90 3.02
N LEU A 47 10.73 -13.90 2.09
CA LEU A 47 9.30 -13.82 2.45
C LEU A 47 8.87 -14.93 3.42
N GLU A 48 9.32 -16.15 3.19
CA GLU A 48 8.94 -17.30 4.02
C GLU A 48 9.42 -17.12 5.45
N GLN A 49 10.68 -16.72 5.63
CA GLN A 49 11.27 -16.50 6.95
C GLN A 49 10.59 -15.33 7.69
N ILE A 50 10.31 -14.26 6.96
CA ILE A 50 9.63 -13.08 7.51
C ILE A 50 8.22 -13.44 7.98
N THR A 51 7.46 -14.13 7.15
CA THR A 51 6.08 -14.52 7.51
C THR A 51 6.06 -15.49 8.70
N GLU A 52 7.00 -16.41 8.77
CA GLU A 52 7.11 -17.33 9.90
C GLU A 52 7.36 -16.57 11.21
N GLU A 53 8.27 -15.61 11.21
CA GLU A 53 8.53 -14.80 12.41
C GLU A 53 7.34 -13.91 12.77
N LEU A 54 6.69 -13.30 11.80
CA LEU A 54 5.53 -12.43 12.02
C LEU A 54 4.32 -13.19 12.58
N ARG A 55 4.15 -14.46 12.22
CA ARG A 55 3.05 -15.29 12.73
C ARG A 55 3.06 -15.44 14.24
N LYS A 56 4.20 -15.26 14.88
CA LYS A 56 4.32 -15.28 16.34
C LYS A 56 3.59 -14.10 17.01
N TYR A 57 3.31 -13.04 16.25
CA TYR A 57 2.72 -11.80 16.75
C TYR A 57 1.31 -11.56 16.29
N GLY A 58 0.80 -12.30 15.31
CA GLY A 58 -0.55 -12.11 14.80
C GLY A 58 -0.88 -13.03 13.64
N THR A 59 -2.10 -12.88 13.14
CA THR A 59 -2.56 -13.59 11.95
C THR A 59 -1.97 -12.94 10.70
N MET A 60 -1.47 -13.77 9.79
CA MET A 60 -0.84 -13.32 8.55
C MET A 60 -1.67 -13.72 7.35
N GLU A 61 -1.81 -12.76 6.43
CA GLU A 61 -2.29 -13.02 5.08
C GLU A 61 -1.24 -12.50 4.10
N VAL A 62 -0.98 -13.24 3.04
CA VAL A 62 -0.02 -12.86 2.00
C VAL A 62 -0.72 -12.89 0.66
N ASP A 63 -0.80 -11.74 0.00
CA ASP A 63 -1.29 -11.62 -1.36
C ASP A 63 -0.07 -11.50 -2.29
N GLN A 64 -0.07 -12.27 -3.37
CA GLN A 64 0.96 -12.23 -4.39
C GLN A 64 0.42 -11.57 -5.67
N ASP A 65 1.32 -11.29 -6.61
CA ASP A 65 0.98 -10.70 -7.91
C ASP A 65 0.24 -9.37 -7.79
N MET A 66 0.78 -8.50 -6.95
CA MET A 66 0.28 -7.15 -6.75
C MET A 66 1.18 -6.14 -7.46
N THR A 67 0.60 -5.00 -7.82
CA THR A 67 1.31 -3.92 -8.49
C THR A 67 1.01 -2.60 -7.80
N ILE A 68 2.05 -1.79 -7.59
CA ILE A 68 1.90 -0.42 -7.09
C ILE A 68 1.86 0.52 -8.29
N ILE A 69 0.79 1.32 -8.36
CA ILE A 69 0.66 2.40 -9.35
C ILE A 69 0.84 3.71 -8.59
N CYS A 70 1.81 4.51 -9.00
CA CYS A 70 2.07 5.80 -8.41
C CYS A 70 1.67 6.91 -9.40
N LEU A 71 0.73 7.75 -9.00
CA LEU A 71 0.35 8.94 -9.74
C LEU A 71 1.13 10.12 -9.18
N VAL A 72 1.99 10.70 -10.01
CA VAL A 72 2.85 11.82 -9.64
C VAL A 72 2.32 13.09 -10.28
N GLY A 73 2.18 14.15 -9.50
CA GLY A 73 1.69 15.42 -9.98
C GLY A 73 1.65 16.46 -8.88
N ASP A 74 1.09 17.63 -9.20
CA ASP A 74 0.87 18.68 -8.22
C ASP A 74 -0.57 18.61 -7.71
N PHE A 75 -0.72 18.23 -6.44
CA PHE A 75 -2.02 18.11 -5.78
C PHE A 75 -2.28 19.27 -4.81
N THR A 76 -1.41 20.28 -4.77
CA THR A 76 -1.52 21.40 -3.83
C THR A 76 -2.68 22.33 -4.12
N SER A 77 -2.94 22.61 -5.40
CA SER A 77 -4.06 23.45 -5.79
C SER A 77 -5.34 22.61 -5.93
N ASN A 78 -6.38 23.02 -5.23
CA ASN A 78 -7.69 22.36 -5.31
C ASN A 78 -7.65 20.87 -4.98
N GLN A 79 -6.95 20.56 -3.92
CA GLN A 79 -6.59 19.20 -3.49
C GLN A 79 -7.76 18.22 -3.44
N SER A 80 -8.85 18.62 -2.82
CA SER A 80 -10.04 17.78 -2.68
C SER A 80 -10.67 17.40 -4.02
N ALA A 81 -10.72 18.32 -4.96
CA ALA A 81 -11.24 18.06 -6.30
C ALA A 81 -10.34 17.13 -7.10
N ASN A 82 -9.02 17.27 -6.95
CA ASN A 82 -8.06 16.41 -7.63
C ASN A 82 -8.12 14.98 -7.12
N ILE A 83 -8.22 14.79 -5.80
CA ILE A 83 -8.39 13.47 -5.20
C ILE A 83 -9.69 12.83 -5.65
N ALA A 84 -10.78 13.57 -5.68
CA ALA A 84 -12.07 13.08 -6.14
C ALA A 84 -11.99 12.58 -7.60
N LYS A 85 -11.30 13.30 -8.47
CA LYS A 85 -11.09 12.87 -9.86
C LYS A 85 -10.31 11.56 -9.94
N VAL A 86 -9.25 11.42 -9.15
CA VAL A 86 -8.45 10.20 -9.10
C VAL A 86 -9.29 9.02 -8.63
N MET A 87 -10.04 9.19 -7.55
CA MET A 87 -10.89 8.12 -7.00
C MET A 87 -12.00 7.74 -7.97
N ASN A 88 -12.60 8.70 -8.63
CA ASN A 88 -13.63 8.44 -9.65
C ASN A 88 -13.05 7.66 -10.84
N ALA A 89 -11.84 8.02 -11.28
CA ALA A 89 -11.18 7.31 -12.37
C ALA A 89 -10.92 5.84 -12.00
N MET A 90 -10.62 5.58 -10.75
CA MET A 90 -10.31 4.23 -10.24
C MET A 90 -11.54 3.46 -9.75
N ALA A 91 -12.76 4.00 -9.92
CA ALA A 91 -13.97 3.43 -9.31
C ALA A 91 -14.27 1.98 -9.70
N GLY A 92 -13.86 1.56 -10.90
CA GLY A 92 -14.06 0.18 -11.39
C GLY A 92 -12.93 -0.80 -11.03
N ILE A 93 -11.89 -0.34 -10.33
CA ILE A 93 -10.72 -1.16 -10.02
C ILE A 93 -10.71 -1.48 -8.52
N PRO A 94 -10.64 -2.76 -8.13
CA PRO A 94 -10.47 -3.12 -6.72
C PRO A 94 -9.11 -2.62 -6.22
N ILE A 95 -9.13 -1.74 -5.23
CA ILE A 95 -7.94 -1.16 -4.63
C ILE A 95 -7.68 -1.85 -3.30
N ARG A 96 -6.48 -2.39 -3.11
CA ARG A 96 -6.09 -3.07 -1.89
C ARG A 96 -5.53 -2.12 -0.84
N MET A 97 -4.75 -1.15 -1.26
CA MET A 97 -4.16 -0.13 -0.40
C MET A 97 -4.04 1.19 -1.15
N ILE A 98 -4.14 2.28 -0.40
CA ILE A 98 -3.90 3.63 -0.91
C ILE A 98 -2.92 4.30 0.05
N SER A 99 -1.90 4.95 -0.50
CA SER A 99 -1.03 5.83 0.26
C SER A 99 -1.14 7.24 -0.29
N TYR A 100 -1.59 8.17 0.54
CA TYR A 100 -1.73 9.57 0.21
C TYR A 100 -1.58 10.42 1.49
N GLY A 101 -0.95 11.56 1.36
CA GLY A 101 -0.75 12.49 2.46
C GLY A 101 0.72 12.67 2.81
N GLY A 102 1.02 13.69 3.56
CA GLY A 102 2.38 14.06 3.96
C GLY A 102 3.20 14.72 2.86
N ILE A 103 3.09 14.24 1.64
CA ILE A 103 3.73 14.81 0.44
C ILE A 103 2.63 15.05 -0.59
N ASP A 104 2.59 16.27 -1.13
CA ASP A 104 1.51 16.70 -2.03
C ASP A 104 1.72 16.31 -3.50
N HIS A 105 2.69 15.45 -3.78
CA HIS A 105 3.12 15.19 -5.15
C HIS A 105 2.81 13.78 -5.65
N ASN A 106 2.28 12.89 -4.80
CA ASN A 106 1.95 11.55 -5.27
C ASN A 106 0.79 10.91 -4.52
N ILE A 107 0.13 10.00 -5.22
CA ILE A 107 -0.85 9.06 -4.67
C ILE A 107 -0.44 7.68 -5.17
N SER A 108 -0.32 6.71 -4.29
CA SER A 108 0.03 5.34 -4.66
C SER A 108 -1.12 4.39 -4.37
N PHE A 109 -1.38 3.50 -5.31
CA PHE A 109 -2.42 2.47 -5.22
C PHE A 109 -1.79 1.10 -5.33
N LEU A 110 -2.23 0.18 -4.49
CA LEU A 110 -1.92 -1.23 -4.63
C LEU A 110 -3.11 -1.95 -5.25
N VAL A 111 -2.89 -2.57 -6.39
CA VAL A 111 -3.91 -3.31 -7.15
C VAL A 111 -3.36 -4.68 -7.54
N LYS A 112 -4.24 -5.59 -7.91
CA LYS A 112 -3.79 -6.85 -8.52
C LYS A 112 -3.09 -6.56 -9.84
N SER A 113 -2.02 -7.28 -10.12
CA SER A 113 -1.26 -7.11 -11.38
C SER A 113 -2.12 -7.32 -12.61
N SER A 114 -3.16 -8.16 -12.52
CA SER A 114 -4.14 -8.35 -13.60
C SER A 114 -4.97 -7.10 -13.91
N GLU A 115 -5.06 -6.16 -12.98
CA GLU A 115 -5.81 -4.90 -13.15
C GLU A 115 -4.93 -3.73 -13.60
N LYS A 116 -3.62 -3.95 -13.72
CA LYS A 116 -2.64 -2.89 -13.99
C LYS A 116 -2.96 -2.10 -15.26
N ILE A 117 -3.18 -2.79 -16.38
CA ILE A 117 -3.39 -2.15 -17.68
C ILE A 117 -4.69 -1.34 -17.68
N GLN A 118 -5.75 -1.92 -17.12
CA GLN A 118 -7.03 -1.23 -17.04
C GLN A 118 -6.94 0.00 -16.15
N ALA A 119 -6.26 -0.10 -15.01
CA ALA A 119 -6.06 1.03 -14.10
C ALA A 119 -5.27 2.16 -14.77
N LEU A 120 -4.17 1.84 -15.44
CA LEU A 120 -3.36 2.82 -16.15
C LEU A 120 -4.14 3.49 -17.26
N THR A 121 -4.95 2.72 -17.99
CA THR A 121 -5.80 3.25 -19.06
C THR A 121 -6.84 4.23 -18.50
N LEU A 122 -7.53 3.85 -17.43
CA LEU A 122 -8.54 4.70 -16.80
C LEU A 122 -7.93 6.00 -16.25
N LEU A 123 -6.77 5.93 -15.61
CA LEU A 123 -6.07 7.10 -15.12
C LEU A 123 -5.62 8.01 -16.27
N ASN A 124 -5.08 7.45 -17.33
CA ASN A 124 -4.64 8.20 -18.48
C ASN A 124 -5.81 8.90 -19.18
N ASP A 125 -6.89 8.18 -19.42
CA ASP A 125 -8.05 8.70 -20.15
C ASP A 125 -8.78 9.80 -19.37
N ASN A 126 -8.85 9.68 -18.05
CA ASN A 126 -9.64 10.57 -17.20
C ASN A 126 -8.85 11.72 -16.58
N LEU A 127 -7.51 11.59 -16.48
CA LEU A 127 -6.68 12.57 -15.80
C LEU A 127 -5.60 13.19 -16.68
N LEU A 128 -4.95 12.39 -17.53
CA LEU A 128 -3.77 12.83 -18.29
C LEU A 128 -4.09 13.31 -19.69
N ASN A 129 -5.22 12.92 -20.25
CA ASN A 129 -5.70 13.35 -21.57
C ASN A 129 -6.64 14.55 -21.49
N VAL A 130 -6.71 15.23 -20.37
CA VAL A 130 -7.53 16.41 -20.22
C VAL A 130 -6.76 17.60 -20.80
N GLN A 131 -7.26 18.10 -21.90
CA GLN A 131 -6.79 19.35 -22.45
C GLN A 131 -7.83 20.45 -22.26
#